data_71494e01b814e11d84d57c29f7e4870c
#
_entry.id   71494e01b814e11d84d57c29f7e4870c
#
_cell.length_a   1.000
_cell.length_b   1.000
_cell.length_c   1.000
_cell.angle_alpha   90.00
_cell.angle_beta   90.00
_cell.angle_gamma   90.00
#
_symmetry.space_group_name_H-M   'P 1'
#
loop_
_entity.id
_entity.type
_entity.pdbx_description
1 polymer ?
#
loop_
_entity_poly.entity_id
_entity_poly.type
_entity_poly.pdbx_seq_one_letter_code
_entity_poly.pdbx_strand_id
1 'polypeptide(L)'
;MHALNGWLKAVRADGLILVRTRVAGPWGYAVEPGDDVVFHFVAEGRAFVRRPDAETMELQAGELVMFPRGGAHEVANSARGKAVPHETFMAKRNGVVDHDPNAVTLICGHFNLDRHLALPALRALPQAVTLRVGMEAGFSPLSDTLRLLRREAENPNFGNEIVVRNLLSSLFVTSCANWADAISPAANDWFSAVRSPHIARALGRMHEAPERAWTLEELSQEAGLSRAAFARIFSASVGEPPHSYLTRWRMGIAVQLLEDTDLRLAEIAPRVGYRSEFSFSRAFKLARGVSPIQYRRAAQSRSFHGTLSRKA
;
A
#
# COMPACT_ATOMS: atom_id res chain seq x y z
N MET A 1 16.64 -0.41 10.28
CA MET A 1 16.01 0.69 9.53
C MET A 1 16.24 0.63 8.02
N HIS A 2 17.41 0.21 7.51
CA HIS A 2 17.68 0.17 6.05
C HIS A 2 16.73 -0.73 5.25
N ALA A 3 16.39 -1.93 5.75
CA ALA A 3 15.51 -2.87 5.05
C ALA A 3 14.08 -2.34 4.86
N LEU A 4 13.48 -1.74 5.91
CA LEU A 4 12.16 -1.12 5.82
C LEU A 4 12.15 0.06 4.85
N ASN A 5 13.15 0.95 4.94
CA ASN A 5 13.27 2.09 4.04
C ASN A 5 13.45 1.66 2.58
N GLY A 6 14.27 0.63 2.31
CA GLY A 6 14.44 0.06 0.98
C GLY A 6 13.13 -0.48 0.43
N TRP A 7 12.39 -1.21 1.26
CA TRP A 7 11.09 -1.75 0.90
C TRP A 7 10.05 -0.65 0.62
N LEU A 8 9.91 0.35 1.50
CA LEU A 8 8.98 1.47 1.32
C LEU A 8 9.24 2.23 0.00
N LYS A 9 10.52 2.46 -0.34
CA LYS A 9 10.90 3.06 -1.62
C LYS A 9 10.49 2.20 -2.82
N ALA A 10 10.66 0.88 -2.73
CA ALA A 10 10.37 -0.03 -3.82
C ALA A 10 8.87 -0.28 -4.00
N VAL A 11 8.09 -0.29 -2.93
CA VAL A 11 6.62 -0.47 -2.98
C VAL A 11 5.91 0.71 -3.64
N ARG A 12 6.48 1.92 -3.57
CA ARG A 12 5.93 3.14 -4.21
C ARG A 12 4.46 3.36 -3.89
N ALA A 13 4.12 3.37 -2.61
CA ALA A 13 2.74 3.59 -2.21
C ALA A 13 2.27 4.99 -2.62
N ASP A 14 1.43 5.06 -3.62
CA ASP A 14 0.82 6.28 -4.14
C ASP A 14 -0.66 6.29 -3.76
N GLY A 15 -1.08 7.27 -2.96
CA GLY A 15 -2.48 7.42 -2.60
C GLY A 15 -3.28 7.99 -3.77
N LEU A 16 -4.27 7.23 -4.25
CA LEU A 16 -5.21 7.66 -5.26
C LEU A 16 -6.56 7.96 -4.60
N ILE A 17 -7.00 9.20 -4.72
CA ILE A 17 -8.35 9.58 -4.30
C ILE A 17 -9.31 9.19 -5.41
N LEU A 18 -10.27 8.34 -5.08
CA LEU A 18 -11.36 8.01 -5.98
C LEU A 18 -12.55 8.94 -5.78
N VAL A 19 -12.76 9.37 -4.53
CA VAL A 19 -13.96 10.10 -4.16
C VAL A 19 -13.66 11.07 -3.04
N ARG A 20 -14.08 12.31 -3.25
CA ARG A 20 -14.36 13.26 -2.20
C ARG A 20 -15.84 13.60 -2.27
N THR A 21 -16.59 13.35 -1.21
CA THR A 21 -18.01 13.60 -1.21
C THR A 21 -18.45 14.18 0.13
N ARG A 22 -19.42 15.10 0.07
CA ARG A 22 -20.18 15.60 1.22
C ARG A 22 -21.59 15.07 1.12
N VAL A 23 -22.05 14.33 2.11
CA VAL A 23 -23.29 13.54 2.05
C VAL A 23 -24.12 13.75 3.28
N ALA A 24 -25.40 14.11 3.10
CA ALA A 24 -26.41 14.18 4.17
C ALA A 24 -27.51 13.12 4.01
N GLY A 25 -28.35 13.04 5.03
CA GLY A 25 -29.45 12.07 5.10
C GLY A 25 -28.99 10.63 5.26
N PRO A 26 -29.89 9.65 5.08
CA PRO A 26 -29.53 8.24 5.13
C PRO A 26 -28.69 7.83 3.90
N TRP A 27 -27.49 7.32 4.13
CA TRP A 27 -26.61 6.81 3.08
C TRP A 27 -25.78 5.61 3.57
N GLY A 28 -25.38 4.82 2.62
CA GLY A 28 -24.44 3.72 2.81
C GLY A 28 -24.06 3.09 1.48
N TYR A 29 -22.83 2.64 1.35
CA TYR A 29 -22.34 1.92 0.20
C TYR A 29 -21.51 0.71 0.61
N ALA A 30 -21.54 -0.30 -0.24
CA ALA A 30 -20.78 -1.52 -0.10
C ALA A 30 -19.59 -1.49 -1.06
N VAL A 31 -18.43 -1.87 -0.56
CA VAL A 31 -17.19 -2.06 -1.31
C VAL A 31 -16.99 -3.57 -1.45
N GLU A 32 -16.95 -4.03 -2.70
CA GLU A 32 -16.69 -5.42 -3.03
C GLU A 32 -15.27 -5.83 -2.68
N PRO A 33 -15.04 -7.12 -2.39
CA PRO A 33 -13.70 -7.63 -2.18
C PRO A 33 -12.82 -7.35 -3.39
N GLY A 34 -11.67 -6.79 -3.14
CA GLY A 34 -10.67 -6.49 -4.16
C GLY A 34 -9.27 -6.73 -3.62
N ASP A 35 -8.33 -6.47 -4.49
CA ASP A 35 -6.92 -6.66 -4.17
C ASP A 35 -6.21 -5.38 -3.72
N ASP A 36 -6.84 -4.21 -3.88
CA ASP A 36 -6.24 -2.92 -3.57
C ASP A 36 -6.26 -2.61 -2.08
N VAL A 37 -5.29 -1.84 -1.64
CA VAL A 37 -5.31 -1.26 -0.29
C VAL A 37 -6.27 -0.08 -0.30
N VAL A 38 -7.48 -0.28 0.21
CA VAL A 38 -8.55 0.73 0.23
C VAL A 38 -8.48 1.54 1.53
N PHE A 39 -8.82 2.81 1.46
CA PHE A 39 -8.96 3.65 2.66
C PHE A 39 -10.22 4.51 2.63
N HIS A 40 -10.71 4.85 3.82
CA HIS A 40 -11.76 5.83 4.06
C HIS A 40 -11.32 6.78 5.15
N PHE A 41 -11.34 8.07 4.87
CA PHE A 41 -11.04 9.15 5.81
C PHE A 41 -12.29 9.99 6.04
N VAL A 42 -12.67 10.19 7.30
CA VAL A 42 -13.75 11.08 7.70
C VAL A 42 -13.17 12.46 7.97
N ALA A 43 -13.39 13.41 7.06
CA ALA A 43 -12.93 14.78 7.24
C ALA A 43 -13.86 15.56 8.21
N GLU A 44 -15.18 15.38 8.08
CA GLU A 44 -16.21 16.00 8.92
C GLU A 44 -17.32 15.01 9.24
N GLY A 45 -17.91 15.14 10.43
CA GLY A 45 -19.00 14.28 10.89
C GLY A 45 -18.51 12.93 11.40
N ARG A 46 -19.31 11.88 11.19
CA ARG A 46 -18.99 10.50 11.59
C ARG A 46 -19.51 9.48 10.57
N ALA A 47 -18.83 8.34 10.48
CA ALA A 47 -19.26 7.24 9.64
C ALA A 47 -19.11 5.90 10.39
N PHE A 48 -19.84 4.89 9.94
CA PHE A 48 -19.80 3.55 10.47
C PHE A 48 -19.28 2.61 9.40
N VAL A 49 -18.30 1.79 9.76
CA VAL A 49 -17.72 0.79 8.89
C VAL A 49 -18.12 -0.59 9.39
N ARG A 50 -18.73 -1.38 8.52
CA ARG A 50 -19.23 -2.73 8.81
C ARG A 50 -18.48 -3.74 7.96
N ARG A 51 -18.10 -4.84 8.59
CA ARG A 51 -17.51 -6.00 7.92
C ARG A 51 -18.31 -7.25 8.27
N PRO A 52 -18.36 -8.26 7.41
CA PRO A 52 -19.20 -9.46 7.64
C PRO A 52 -18.93 -10.14 8.99
N ASP A 53 -17.66 -10.26 9.37
CA ASP A 53 -17.22 -11.06 10.52
C ASP A 53 -16.55 -10.22 11.61
N ALA A 54 -16.96 -8.96 11.78
CA ALA A 54 -16.38 -8.07 12.77
C ALA A 54 -17.40 -7.09 13.34
N GLU A 55 -17.09 -6.56 14.52
CA GLU A 55 -17.89 -5.49 15.11
C GLU A 55 -17.89 -4.23 14.23
N THR A 56 -19.03 -3.52 14.27
CA THR A 56 -19.15 -2.25 13.58
C THR A 56 -18.21 -1.22 14.19
N MET A 57 -17.37 -0.60 13.36
CA MET A 57 -16.49 0.50 13.77
C MET A 57 -17.18 1.83 13.54
N GLU A 58 -17.12 2.71 14.51
CA GLU A 58 -17.45 4.13 14.35
C GLU A 58 -16.17 4.92 14.08
N LEU A 59 -16.17 5.73 13.03
CA LEU A 59 -15.10 6.66 12.67
C LEU A 59 -15.58 8.09 12.91
N GLN A 60 -14.79 8.86 13.62
CA GLN A 60 -15.00 10.28 13.89
C GLN A 60 -14.23 11.16 12.89
N ALA A 61 -14.56 12.45 12.86
CA ALA A 61 -13.81 13.42 12.07
C ALA A 61 -12.32 13.40 12.42
N GLY A 62 -11.46 13.30 11.40
CA GLY A 62 -10.02 13.17 11.51
C GLY A 62 -9.53 11.72 11.60
N GLU A 63 -10.41 10.73 11.55
CA GLU A 63 -10.01 9.32 11.58
C GLU A 63 -10.02 8.69 10.19
N LEU A 64 -9.08 7.78 9.97
CA LEU A 64 -8.92 7.01 8.75
C LEU A 64 -8.96 5.52 9.08
N VAL A 65 -9.67 4.74 8.27
CA VAL A 65 -9.57 3.29 8.23
C VAL A 65 -8.94 2.87 6.91
N MET A 66 -8.02 1.93 6.99
CA MET A 66 -7.36 1.31 5.83
C MET A 66 -7.58 -0.20 5.85
N PHE A 67 -7.85 -0.77 4.68
CA PHE A 67 -7.99 -2.20 4.44
C PHE A 67 -6.80 -2.71 3.63
N PRO A 68 -5.74 -3.20 4.27
CA PRO A 68 -4.48 -3.55 3.60
C PRO A 68 -4.60 -4.66 2.55
N ARG A 69 -5.64 -5.47 2.64
CA ARG A 69 -5.88 -6.61 1.75
C ARG A 69 -7.19 -6.49 0.97
N GLY A 70 -7.78 -5.33 0.92
CA GLY A 70 -9.03 -5.06 0.23
C GLY A 70 -10.15 -5.95 0.74
N GLY A 71 -10.82 -5.94 1.68
CA GLY A 71 -11.90 -6.84 2.12
C GLY A 71 -13.26 -6.26 1.83
N ALA A 72 -14.27 -7.11 1.71
CA ALA A 72 -15.65 -6.68 1.65
C ALA A 72 -16.01 -5.86 2.91
N HIS A 73 -16.55 -4.68 2.73
CA HIS A 73 -16.99 -3.82 3.82
C HIS A 73 -18.04 -2.81 3.35
N GLU A 74 -18.76 -2.26 4.29
CA GLU A 74 -19.74 -1.22 4.04
C GLU A 74 -19.38 0.04 4.83
N VAL A 75 -19.66 1.20 4.25
CA VAL A 75 -19.53 2.51 4.92
C VAL A 75 -20.88 3.20 4.88
N ALA A 76 -21.34 3.68 6.04
CA ALA A 76 -22.67 4.27 6.16
C ALA A 76 -22.70 5.37 7.25
N ASN A 77 -23.74 6.18 7.23
CA ASN A 77 -23.97 7.18 8.32
C ASN A 77 -24.60 6.59 9.58
N SER A 78 -24.96 5.32 9.58
CA SER A 78 -25.50 4.64 10.76
C SER A 78 -25.04 3.19 10.86
N ALA A 79 -25.00 2.67 12.08
CA ALA A 79 -24.56 1.30 12.35
C ALA A 79 -25.44 0.21 11.68
N ARG A 80 -26.70 0.52 11.34
CA ARG A 80 -27.69 -0.40 10.78
C ARG A 80 -28.29 0.08 9.45
N GLY A 81 -27.73 1.12 8.83
CA GLY A 81 -28.21 1.69 7.58
C GLY A 81 -28.07 0.69 6.41
N LYS A 82 -28.95 0.83 5.41
CA LYS A 82 -28.82 0.06 4.16
C LYS A 82 -27.65 0.58 3.34
N ALA A 83 -26.88 -0.33 2.76
CA ALA A 83 -25.82 0.00 1.80
C ALA A 83 -26.26 -0.41 0.39
N VAL A 84 -25.85 0.38 -0.61
CA VAL A 84 -26.00 0.08 -2.03
C VAL A 84 -24.61 -0.18 -2.61
N PRO A 85 -24.46 -0.86 -3.75
CA PRO A 85 -23.16 -1.01 -4.39
C PRO A 85 -22.48 0.36 -4.58
N HIS A 86 -21.16 0.41 -4.36
CA HIS A 86 -20.36 1.64 -4.43
C HIS A 86 -20.57 2.41 -5.75
N GLU A 87 -20.59 1.71 -6.88
CA GLU A 87 -20.85 2.32 -8.21
C GLU A 87 -22.22 3.00 -8.28
N THR A 88 -23.26 2.36 -7.73
CA THR A 88 -24.61 2.93 -7.67
C THR A 88 -24.65 4.16 -6.78
N PHE A 89 -23.94 4.14 -5.65
CA PHE A 89 -23.83 5.28 -4.75
C PHE A 89 -23.16 6.46 -5.47
N MET A 90 -22.07 6.20 -6.15
CA MET A 90 -21.30 7.21 -6.87
C MET A 90 -22.06 7.83 -8.03
N ALA A 91 -22.73 7.01 -8.84
CA ALA A 91 -23.54 7.51 -9.95
C ALA A 91 -24.63 8.50 -9.52
N LYS A 92 -25.21 8.29 -8.33
CA LYS A 92 -26.23 9.19 -7.75
C LYS A 92 -25.66 10.47 -7.14
N ARG A 93 -24.34 10.50 -6.84
CA ARG A 93 -23.69 11.58 -6.08
C ARG A 93 -22.70 12.41 -6.92
N ASN A 94 -22.49 12.06 -8.17
CA ASN A 94 -21.54 12.76 -9.03
C ASN A 94 -21.95 14.24 -9.18
N GLY A 95 -21.11 15.16 -8.67
CA GLY A 95 -21.35 16.60 -8.71
C GLY A 95 -22.34 17.15 -7.68
N VAL A 96 -22.90 16.31 -6.79
CA VAL A 96 -23.81 16.77 -5.74
C VAL A 96 -23.03 17.09 -4.46
N VAL A 97 -23.02 18.36 -4.09
CA VAL A 97 -22.53 18.83 -2.77
C VAL A 97 -23.72 19.09 -1.86
N ASP A 98 -23.76 18.38 -0.75
CA ASP A 98 -24.84 18.52 0.22
C ASP A 98 -24.51 19.68 1.19
N HIS A 99 -25.39 20.65 1.31
CA HIS A 99 -25.22 21.83 2.16
C HIS A 99 -25.78 21.66 3.59
N ASP A 100 -26.28 20.47 3.92
CA ASP A 100 -26.76 20.18 5.28
C ASP A 100 -25.61 20.30 6.29
N PRO A 101 -25.75 21.02 7.40
CA PRO A 101 -24.73 21.14 8.44
C PRO A 101 -24.38 19.80 9.10
N ASN A 102 -25.27 18.79 9.02
CA ASN A 102 -25.02 17.45 9.53
C ASN A 102 -24.42 16.50 8.46
N ALA A 103 -24.06 17.02 7.29
CA ALA A 103 -23.45 16.21 6.25
C ALA A 103 -22.07 15.70 6.69
N VAL A 104 -21.76 14.49 6.24
CA VAL A 104 -20.46 13.85 6.45
C VAL A 104 -19.56 14.10 5.24
N THR A 105 -18.35 14.59 5.46
CA THR A 105 -17.34 14.74 4.42
C THR A 105 -16.38 13.55 4.47
N LEU A 106 -16.34 12.81 3.37
CA LEU A 106 -15.50 11.63 3.19
C LEU A 106 -14.46 11.84 2.09
N ILE A 107 -13.25 11.35 2.31
CA ILE A 107 -12.25 11.10 1.28
C ILE A 107 -11.98 9.61 1.26
N CYS A 108 -12.24 8.98 0.14
CA CYS A 108 -12.05 7.56 -0.05
C CYS A 108 -11.20 7.30 -1.29
N GLY A 109 -10.45 6.23 -1.24
CA GLY A 109 -9.59 5.86 -2.36
C GLY A 109 -8.84 4.57 -2.10
N HIS A 110 -7.81 4.37 -2.90
CA HIS A 110 -6.89 3.25 -2.73
C HIS A 110 -5.44 3.70 -2.87
N PHE A 111 -4.53 2.88 -2.37
CA PHE A 111 -3.11 3.04 -2.62
C PHE A 111 -2.70 2.19 -3.83
N ASN A 112 -2.18 2.85 -4.85
CA ASN A 112 -1.49 2.17 -5.92
C ASN A 112 -0.09 1.78 -5.43
N LEU A 113 0.22 0.49 -5.45
CA LEU A 113 1.49 -0.05 -4.98
C LEU A 113 1.85 -1.34 -5.71
N ASP A 114 3.14 -1.67 -5.78
CA ASP A 114 3.54 -2.98 -6.27
C ASP A 114 3.14 -4.06 -5.25
N ARG A 115 1.99 -4.70 -5.50
CA ARG A 115 1.44 -5.73 -4.61
C ARG A 115 2.36 -6.92 -4.41
N HIS A 116 3.11 -7.33 -5.44
CA HIS A 116 4.04 -8.44 -5.30
C HIS A 116 5.15 -8.11 -4.30
N LEU A 117 5.60 -6.85 -4.27
CA LEU A 117 6.54 -6.39 -3.24
C LEU A 117 5.89 -6.16 -1.88
N ALA A 118 4.67 -5.62 -1.88
CA ALA A 118 3.97 -5.25 -0.66
C ALA A 118 3.36 -6.45 0.10
N LEU A 119 3.02 -7.54 -0.60
CA LEU A 119 2.22 -8.64 -0.08
C LEU A 119 2.69 -9.22 1.27
N PRO A 120 3.98 -9.46 1.56
CA PRO A 120 4.40 -9.97 2.85
C PRO A 120 4.07 -9.03 4.01
N ALA A 121 4.30 -7.72 3.82
CA ALA A 121 3.95 -6.72 4.81
C ALA A 121 2.43 -6.56 4.96
N LEU A 122 1.69 -6.52 3.84
CA LEU A 122 0.23 -6.41 3.87
C LEU A 122 -0.44 -7.60 4.57
N ARG A 123 0.15 -8.80 4.46
CA ARG A 123 -0.32 -10.00 5.17
C ARG A 123 -0.09 -9.94 6.68
N ALA A 124 0.95 -9.23 7.11
CA ALA A 124 1.26 -9.04 8.52
C ALA A 124 0.37 -7.96 9.18
N LEU A 125 -0.28 -7.10 8.39
CA LEU A 125 -1.22 -6.12 8.89
C LEU A 125 -2.58 -6.75 9.22
N PRO A 126 -3.35 -6.21 10.19
CA PRO A 126 -4.73 -6.60 10.42
C PRO A 126 -5.60 -6.43 9.18
N GLN A 127 -6.77 -7.03 9.18
CA GLN A 127 -7.74 -6.84 8.08
C GLN A 127 -8.20 -5.38 7.93
N ALA A 128 -8.25 -4.65 9.03
CA ALA A 128 -8.51 -3.21 9.05
C ALA A 128 -7.55 -2.53 10.03
N VAL A 129 -6.96 -1.43 9.60
CA VAL A 129 -6.09 -0.57 10.41
C VAL A 129 -6.76 0.77 10.57
N THR A 130 -7.09 1.15 11.81
CA THR A 130 -7.67 2.47 12.12
C THR A 130 -6.58 3.41 12.59
N LEU A 131 -6.51 4.60 12.01
CA LEU A 131 -5.62 5.69 12.38
C LEU A 131 -6.44 6.82 12.97
N ARG A 132 -6.10 7.25 14.19
CA ARG A 132 -6.84 8.25 14.96
C ARG A 132 -5.98 9.44 15.31
N VAL A 133 -6.56 10.63 15.25
CA VAL A 133 -5.92 11.84 15.74
C VAL A 133 -6.21 11.97 17.24
N GLY A 134 -5.17 12.02 18.07
CA GLY A 134 -5.32 12.54 19.43
C GLY A 134 -5.32 11.56 20.59
N MET A 135 -4.95 10.29 20.40
CA MET A 135 -4.75 9.39 21.56
C MET A 135 -3.35 9.48 22.19
N GLU A 136 -2.40 10.16 21.53
CA GLU A 136 -1.08 10.42 22.10
C GLU A 136 -0.91 11.92 22.38
N ALA A 137 -0.67 12.27 23.61
CA ALA A 137 -0.26 13.62 24.02
C ALA A 137 1.14 13.89 23.49
N GLY A 138 1.25 14.49 22.28
CA GLY A 138 2.52 14.82 21.68
C GLY A 138 2.44 15.05 20.17
N PHE A 139 3.49 15.63 19.61
CA PHE A 139 3.69 15.80 18.17
C PHE A 139 3.94 14.42 17.54
N SER A 140 2.94 13.83 16.93
CA SER A 140 3.06 12.59 16.16
C SER A 140 2.98 12.93 14.67
N PRO A 141 3.96 12.52 13.85
CA PRO A 141 3.91 12.73 12.40
C PRO A 141 2.61 12.21 11.75
N LEU A 142 2.05 11.15 12.30
CA LEU A 142 0.77 10.59 11.86
C LEU A 142 -0.38 11.56 12.13
N SER A 143 -0.49 12.06 13.37
CA SER A 143 -1.54 13.01 13.77
C SER A 143 -1.45 14.32 12.98
N ASP A 144 -0.25 14.82 12.73
CA ASP A 144 -0.05 16.06 11.97
C ASP A 144 -0.42 15.85 10.48
N THR A 145 -0.07 14.71 9.91
CA THR A 145 -0.45 14.38 8.52
C THR A 145 -1.98 14.24 8.38
N LEU A 146 -2.66 13.62 9.34
CA LEU A 146 -4.14 13.52 9.36
C LEU A 146 -4.81 14.89 9.51
N ARG A 147 -4.25 15.78 10.35
CA ARG A 147 -4.76 17.17 10.47
C ARG A 147 -4.60 17.95 9.17
N LEU A 148 -3.43 17.83 8.53
CA LEU A 148 -3.20 18.46 7.23
C LEU A 148 -4.15 17.89 6.17
N LEU A 149 -4.31 16.57 6.11
CA LEU A 149 -5.24 15.93 5.19
C LEU A 149 -6.68 16.44 5.38
N ARG A 150 -7.12 16.58 6.62
CA ARG A 150 -8.44 17.15 6.95
C ARG A 150 -8.55 18.59 6.44
N ARG A 151 -7.57 19.44 6.73
CA ARG A 151 -7.54 20.84 6.28
C ARG A 151 -7.59 20.97 4.76
N GLU A 152 -6.82 20.15 4.06
CA GLU A 152 -6.84 20.10 2.61
C GLU A 152 -8.18 19.56 2.05
N ALA A 153 -8.84 18.69 2.80
CA ALA A 153 -10.17 18.20 2.46
C ALA A 153 -11.24 19.30 2.57
N GLU A 154 -11.15 20.16 3.59
CA GLU A 154 -12.10 21.25 3.84
C GLU A 154 -11.95 22.39 2.81
N ASN A 155 -10.73 22.67 2.35
CA ASN A 155 -10.41 23.82 1.49
C ASN A 155 -9.70 23.40 0.17
N PRO A 156 -10.46 22.96 -0.84
CA PRO A 156 -9.87 22.55 -2.11
C PRO A 156 -9.37 23.77 -2.90
N ASN A 157 -8.05 23.96 -2.91
CA ASN A 157 -7.36 24.99 -3.68
C ASN A 157 -6.63 24.36 -4.88
N PHE A 158 -6.09 25.24 -5.76
CA PHE A 158 -5.24 24.80 -6.85
C PHE A 158 -4.04 23.99 -6.33
N GLY A 159 -3.80 22.81 -6.91
CA GLY A 159 -2.72 21.91 -6.48
C GLY A 159 -3.08 20.99 -5.30
N ASN A 160 -4.26 21.13 -4.69
CA ASN A 160 -4.74 20.35 -3.55
C ASN A 160 -4.67 18.83 -3.81
N GLU A 161 -4.99 18.37 -5.02
CA GLU A 161 -4.93 16.93 -5.37
C GLU A 161 -3.52 16.36 -5.19
N ILE A 162 -2.48 17.12 -5.56
CA ILE A 162 -1.08 16.71 -5.40
C ILE A 162 -0.71 16.66 -3.92
N VAL A 163 -1.10 17.66 -3.15
CA VAL A 163 -0.85 17.72 -1.70
C VAL A 163 -1.50 16.55 -0.99
N VAL A 164 -2.78 16.31 -1.25
CA VAL A 164 -3.53 15.20 -0.62
C VAL A 164 -2.92 13.85 -1.00
N ARG A 165 -2.51 13.63 -2.25
CA ARG A 165 -1.82 12.42 -2.67
C ARG A 165 -0.54 12.19 -1.86
N ASN A 166 0.30 13.22 -1.73
CA ASN A 166 1.55 13.11 -0.96
C ASN A 166 1.29 12.87 0.53
N LEU A 167 0.27 13.50 1.11
CA LEU A 167 -0.15 13.25 2.50
C LEU A 167 -0.62 11.80 2.70
N LEU A 168 -1.39 11.25 1.76
CA LEU A 168 -1.82 9.86 1.79
C LEU A 168 -0.62 8.90 1.70
N SER A 169 0.31 9.17 0.79
CA SER A 169 1.55 8.37 0.69
C SER A 169 2.36 8.43 1.98
N SER A 170 2.46 9.60 2.60
CA SER A 170 3.10 9.77 3.92
C SER A 170 2.36 9.01 5.02
N LEU A 171 1.02 9.01 5.02
CA LEU A 171 0.21 8.23 5.97
C LEU A 171 0.47 6.73 5.85
N PHE A 172 0.55 6.20 4.63
CA PHE A 172 0.87 4.78 4.42
C PHE A 172 2.25 4.43 4.99
N VAL A 173 3.26 5.23 4.66
CA VAL A 173 4.64 5.02 5.15
C VAL A 173 4.70 5.08 6.67
N THR A 174 4.10 6.12 7.27
CA THR A 174 4.09 6.33 8.73
C THR A 174 3.30 5.22 9.44
N SER A 175 2.19 4.78 8.85
CA SER A 175 1.41 3.66 9.40
C SER A 175 2.20 2.36 9.42
N CYS A 176 2.93 2.05 8.34
CA CYS A 176 3.79 0.87 8.27
C CYS A 176 4.94 0.95 9.30
N ALA A 177 5.54 2.13 9.48
CA ALA A 177 6.59 2.35 10.47
C ALA A 177 6.07 2.18 11.90
N ASN A 178 4.97 2.86 12.25
CA ASN A 178 4.34 2.75 13.57
C ASN A 178 3.90 1.31 13.87
N TRP A 179 3.35 0.61 12.85
CA TRP A 179 2.99 -0.78 13.01
C TRP A 179 4.21 -1.66 13.27
N ALA A 180 5.29 -1.44 12.51
CA ALA A 180 6.55 -2.14 12.73
C ALA A 180 7.07 -1.94 14.16
N ASP A 181 6.90 -0.73 14.74
CA ASP A 181 7.34 -0.43 16.10
C ASP A 181 6.41 -1.01 17.18
N ALA A 182 5.13 -1.14 16.91
CA ALA A 182 4.13 -1.66 17.86
C ALA A 182 4.10 -3.20 17.94
N ILE A 183 4.58 -3.91 16.91
CA ILE A 183 4.59 -5.37 16.88
C ILE A 183 5.60 -5.92 17.89
N SER A 184 5.17 -6.95 18.63
CA SER A 184 6.06 -7.70 19.52
C SER A 184 7.21 -8.32 18.71
N PRO A 185 8.46 -8.27 19.20
CA PRO A 185 9.58 -8.99 18.58
C PRO A 185 9.34 -10.51 18.49
N ALA A 186 8.44 -11.05 19.29
CA ALA A 186 8.06 -12.46 19.27
C ALA A 186 7.04 -12.78 18.15
N ALA A 187 6.43 -11.79 17.50
CA ALA A 187 5.61 -12.01 16.32
C ALA A 187 6.50 -12.54 15.19
N ASN A 188 6.07 -13.63 14.59
CA ASN A 188 6.83 -14.28 13.52
C ASN A 188 6.29 -13.82 12.16
N ASP A 189 6.48 -12.54 11.86
CA ASP A 189 5.96 -11.88 10.68
C ASP A 189 6.99 -10.97 10.00
N TRP A 190 6.63 -10.39 8.88
CA TRP A 190 7.49 -9.55 8.06
C TRP A 190 8.02 -8.31 8.82
N PHE A 191 7.18 -7.66 9.64
CA PHE A 191 7.62 -6.48 10.41
C PHE A 191 8.65 -6.87 11.48
N SER A 192 8.47 -8.01 12.12
CA SER A 192 9.47 -8.59 13.03
C SER A 192 10.77 -8.93 12.31
N ALA A 193 10.69 -9.44 11.06
CA ALA A 193 11.86 -9.74 10.24
C ALA A 193 12.69 -8.47 9.96
N VAL A 194 12.06 -7.37 9.54
CA VAL A 194 12.77 -6.11 9.22
C VAL A 194 13.34 -5.41 10.47
N ARG A 195 12.87 -5.76 11.66
CA ARG A 195 13.41 -5.29 12.95
C ARG A 195 14.50 -6.19 13.50
N SER A 196 14.49 -7.46 13.14
CA SER A 196 15.53 -8.40 13.57
C SER A 196 16.91 -7.94 13.06
N PRO A 197 17.91 -7.71 13.92
CA PRO A 197 19.24 -7.29 13.47
C PRO A 197 19.87 -8.27 12.47
N HIS A 198 19.55 -9.54 12.58
CA HIS A 198 20.05 -10.60 11.72
C HIS A 198 19.38 -10.57 10.34
N ILE A 199 18.05 -10.65 10.30
CA ILE A 199 17.31 -10.74 9.06
C ILE A 199 17.30 -9.39 8.32
N ALA A 200 17.18 -8.27 9.05
CA ALA A 200 17.25 -6.93 8.46
C ALA A 200 18.56 -6.65 7.72
N ARG A 201 19.71 -7.17 8.19
CA ARG A 201 21.00 -7.05 7.48
C ARG A 201 20.96 -7.78 6.15
N ALA A 202 20.53 -9.03 6.14
CA ALA A 202 20.43 -9.80 4.89
C ALA A 202 19.43 -9.17 3.91
N LEU A 203 18.26 -8.73 4.38
CA LEU A 203 17.29 -7.99 3.56
C LEU A 203 17.89 -6.70 3.00
N GLY A 204 18.57 -5.90 3.83
CA GLY A 204 19.25 -4.68 3.40
C GLY A 204 20.25 -4.94 2.27
N ARG A 205 21.09 -5.97 2.39
CA ARG A 205 22.04 -6.36 1.35
C ARG A 205 21.38 -6.80 0.05
N MET A 206 20.29 -7.58 0.14
CA MET A 206 19.50 -7.97 -1.03
C MET A 206 18.89 -6.74 -1.71
N HIS A 207 18.44 -5.74 -0.94
CA HIS A 207 17.84 -4.52 -1.46
C HIS A 207 18.88 -3.58 -2.10
N GLU A 208 20.06 -3.47 -1.50
CA GLU A 208 21.16 -2.61 -1.96
C GLU A 208 21.82 -3.10 -3.24
N ALA A 209 21.98 -4.42 -3.38
CA ALA A 209 22.65 -5.05 -4.52
C ALA A 209 21.83 -6.23 -5.05
N PRO A 210 20.64 -5.96 -5.63
CA PRO A 210 19.77 -7.01 -6.15
C PRO A 210 20.36 -7.76 -7.34
N GLU A 211 21.25 -7.12 -8.10
CA GLU A 211 21.95 -7.73 -9.26
C GLU A 211 22.97 -8.77 -8.84
N ARG A 212 23.50 -8.71 -7.62
CA ARG A 212 24.52 -9.63 -7.13
C ARG A 212 23.96 -11.06 -7.00
N ALA A 213 24.73 -12.05 -7.40
CA ALA A 213 24.38 -13.48 -7.28
C ALA A 213 24.56 -13.96 -5.83
N TRP A 214 23.71 -13.47 -4.92
CA TRP A 214 23.75 -13.84 -3.53
C TRP A 214 23.55 -15.35 -3.31
N THR A 215 24.48 -15.98 -2.62
CA THR A 215 24.36 -17.35 -2.14
C THR A 215 23.74 -17.39 -0.74
N LEU A 216 23.17 -18.54 -0.37
CA LEU A 216 22.66 -18.74 1.00
C LEU A 216 23.77 -18.60 2.06
N GLU A 217 24.99 -19.01 1.72
CA GLU A 217 26.18 -18.88 2.54
C GLU A 217 26.49 -17.41 2.84
N GLU A 218 26.62 -16.58 1.81
CA GLU A 218 26.91 -15.15 1.96
C GLU A 218 25.80 -14.44 2.78
N LEU A 219 24.53 -14.72 2.48
CA LEU A 219 23.43 -14.12 3.22
C LEU A 219 23.38 -14.55 4.69
N SER A 220 23.74 -15.79 5.00
CA SER A 220 23.83 -16.27 6.35
C SER A 220 25.00 -15.61 7.13
N GLN A 221 26.13 -15.38 6.46
CA GLN A 221 27.28 -14.64 7.02
C GLN A 221 26.89 -13.18 7.30
N GLU A 222 26.24 -12.50 6.37
CA GLU A 222 25.72 -11.13 6.59
C GLU A 222 24.73 -11.09 7.78
N ALA A 223 23.91 -12.12 7.94
CA ALA A 223 23.00 -12.24 9.07
C ALA A 223 23.69 -12.60 10.39
N GLY A 224 24.95 -13.08 10.37
CA GLY A 224 25.64 -13.60 11.55
C GLY A 224 25.01 -14.87 12.09
N LEU A 225 24.51 -15.75 11.21
CA LEU A 225 23.83 -17.01 11.55
C LEU A 225 24.43 -18.18 10.77
N SER A 226 24.23 -19.41 11.26
CA SER A 226 24.49 -20.58 10.44
C SER A 226 23.48 -20.66 9.27
N ARG A 227 23.87 -21.32 8.15
CA ARG A 227 23.01 -21.48 6.97
C ARG A 227 21.61 -22.05 7.31
N ALA A 228 21.58 -23.10 8.13
CA ALA A 228 20.33 -23.74 8.53
C ALA A 228 19.45 -22.83 9.39
N ALA A 229 20.07 -22.14 10.38
CA ALA A 229 19.36 -21.19 11.23
C ALA A 229 18.82 -20.01 10.41
N PHE A 230 19.63 -19.43 9.53
CA PHE A 230 19.23 -18.34 8.66
C PHE A 230 18.06 -18.72 7.77
N ALA A 231 18.16 -19.82 7.02
CA ALA A 231 17.09 -20.26 6.12
C ALA A 231 15.77 -20.50 6.85
N ARG A 232 15.82 -21.15 8.03
CA ARG A 232 14.64 -21.40 8.87
C ARG A 232 14.01 -20.13 9.39
N ILE A 233 14.82 -19.24 10.02
CA ILE A 233 14.33 -17.99 10.62
C ILE A 233 13.79 -17.06 9.53
N PHE A 234 14.54 -16.89 8.44
CA PHE A 234 14.13 -16.05 7.32
C PHE A 234 12.78 -16.52 6.75
N SER A 235 12.67 -17.81 6.41
CA SER A 235 11.43 -18.33 5.81
C SER A 235 10.25 -18.25 6.77
N ALA A 236 10.47 -18.44 8.06
CA ALA A 236 9.42 -18.35 9.07
C ALA A 236 8.90 -16.90 9.23
N SER A 237 9.78 -15.90 9.24
CA SER A 237 9.39 -14.51 9.48
C SER A 237 9.02 -13.75 8.19
N VAL A 238 9.70 -14.03 7.06
CA VAL A 238 9.40 -13.38 5.77
C VAL A 238 8.27 -14.08 5.01
N GLY A 239 8.00 -15.35 5.34
CA GLY A 239 6.96 -16.17 4.72
C GLY A 239 7.38 -16.88 3.44
N GLU A 240 8.65 -16.75 3.04
CA GLU A 240 9.22 -17.41 1.84
C GLU A 240 10.73 -17.59 1.97
N PRO A 241 11.33 -18.54 1.22
CA PRO A 241 12.78 -18.75 1.23
C PRO A 241 13.57 -17.52 0.72
N PRO A 242 14.84 -17.32 1.17
CA PRO A 242 15.65 -16.16 0.78
C PRO A 242 15.79 -15.96 -0.73
N HIS A 243 15.99 -17.04 -1.49
CA HIS A 243 16.12 -16.95 -2.95
C HIS A 243 14.81 -16.56 -3.65
N SER A 244 13.66 -17.02 -3.15
CA SER A 244 12.34 -16.65 -3.67
C SER A 244 12.08 -15.17 -3.42
N TYR A 245 12.39 -14.71 -2.21
CA TYR A 245 12.31 -13.28 -1.85
C TYR A 245 13.17 -12.42 -2.78
N LEU A 246 14.45 -12.77 -2.99
CA LEU A 246 15.33 -12.01 -3.88
C LEU A 246 14.81 -11.99 -5.32
N THR A 247 14.29 -13.11 -5.81
CA THR A 247 13.70 -13.18 -7.15
C THR A 247 12.50 -12.25 -7.26
N ARG A 248 11.61 -12.26 -6.29
CA ARG A 248 10.46 -11.38 -6.24
C ARG A 248 10.86 -9.91 -6.15
N TRP A 249 11.88 -9.60 -5.34
CA TRP A 249 12.45 -8.24 -5.23
C TRP A 249 13.00 -7.75 -6.57
N ARG A 250 13.79 -8.56 -7.27
CA ARG A 250 14.31 -8.27 -8.60
C ARG A 250 13.20 -8.00 -9.62
N MET A 251 12.10 -8.76 -9.57
CA MET A 251 10.96 -8.55 -10.45
C MET A 251 10.21 -7.25 -10.16
N GLY A 252 10.15 -6.81 -8.90
CA GLY A 252 9.63 -5.50 -8.54
C GLY A 252 10.47 -4.36 -9.10
N ILE A 253 11.79 -4.44 -8.97
CA ILE A 253 12.70 -3.46 -9.59
C ILE A 253 12.58 -3.48 -11.11
N ALA A 254 12.45 -4.67 -11.72
CA ALA A 254 12.26 -4.77 -13.16
C ALA A 254 10.98 -4.06 -13.63
N VAL A 255 9.89 -4.17 -12.86
CA VAL A 255 8.64 -3.42 -13.13
C VAL A 255 8.91 -1.92 -13.15
N GLN A 256 9.59 -1.39 -12.15
CA GLN A 256 9.93 0.04 -12.10
C GLN A 256 10.75 0.48 -13.30
N LEU A 257 11.77 -0.30 -13.67
CA LEU A 257 12.60 0.01 -14.85
C LEU A 257 11.79 -0.04 -16.15
N LEU A 258 10.81 -0.96 -16.25
CA LEU A 258 9.93 -1.07 -17.42
C LEU A 258 8.93 0.09 -17.52
N GLU A 259 8.48 0.64 -16.39
CA GLU A 259 7.52 1.74 -16.32
C GLU A 259 8.17 3.11 -16.45
N ASP A 260 9.33 3.30 -15.80
CA ASP A 260 9.95 4.63 -15.65
C ASP A 260 11.01 4.93 -16.71
N THR A 261 11.43 3.93 -17.49
CA THR A 261 12.55 4.10 -18.42
C THR A 261 12.30 3.43 -19.77
N ASP A 262 12.99 3.93 -20.79
CA ASP A 262 13.00 3.31 -22.13
C ASP A 262 14.15 2.31 -22.32
N LEU A 263 14.77 1.84 -21.23
CA LEU A 263 15.85 0.86 -21.27
C LEU A 263 15.40 -0.43 -22.00
N ARG A 264 16.27 -0.95 -22.87
CA ARG A 264 16.04 -2.24 -23.55
C ARG A 264 16.11 -3.37 -22.54
N LEU A 265 15.46 -4.49 -22.83
CA LEU A 265 15.48 -5.65 -21.93
C LEU A 265 16.89 -6.18 -21.67
N ALA A 266 17.78 -6.08 -22.66
CA ALA A 266 19.20 -6.42 -22.54
C ALA A 266 19.94 -5.53 -21.51
N GLU A 267 19.45 -4.30 -21.26
CA GLU A 267 20.02 -3.37 -20.28
C GLU A 267 19.38 -3.54 -18.90
N ILE A 268 18.11 -3.96 -18.84
CA ILE A 268 17.39 -4.25 -17.60
C ILE A 268 17.89 -5.56 -16.98
N ALA A 269 18.07 -6.62 -17.79
CA ALA A 269 18.44 -7.95 -17.31
C ALA A 269 19.64 -7.94 -16.34
N PRO A 270 20.80 -7.35 -16.67
CA PRO A 270 21.94 -7.32 -15.75
C PRO A 270 21.66 -6.50 -14.48
N ARG A 271 20.89 -5.42 -14.55
CA ARG A 271 20.56 -4.57 -13.39
C ARG A 271 19.69 -5.27 -12.35
N VAL A 272 18.97 -6.31 -12.77
CA VAL A 272 18.15 -7.15 -11.89
C VAL A 272 18.72 -8.56 -11.71
N GLY A 273 20.02 -8.74 -12.02
CA GLY A 273 20.79 -9.95 -11.69
C GLY A 273 20.58 -11.13 -12.64
N TYR A 274 20.22 -10.87 -13.90
CA TYR A 274 20.11 -11.90 -14.94
C TYR A 274 21.21 -11.74 -16.00
N ARG A 275 21.82 -12.86 -16.39
CA ARG A 275 22.93 -12.86 -17.36
C ARG A 275 22.50 -12.61 -18.80
N SER A 276 21.22 -12.82 -19.12
CA SER A 276 20.68 -12.62 -20.45
C SER A 276 19.25 -12.14 -20.43
N GLU A 277 18.86 -11.44 -21.49
CA GLU A 277 17.47 -11.01 -21.73
C GLU A 277 16.51 -12.21 -21.74
N PHE A 278 16.94 -13.34 -22.29
CA PHE A 278 16.10 -14.55 -22.34
C PHE A 278 15.80 -15.10 -20.94
N SER A 279 16.82 -15.23 -20.08
CA SER A 279 16.64 -15.71 -18.71
C SER A 279 15.80 -14.75 -17.88
N PHE A 280 15.98 -13.44 -18.06
CA PHE A 280 15.17 -12.40 -17.46
C PHE A 280 13.71 -12.50 -17.91
N SER A 281 13.44 -12.52 -19.22
CA SER A 281 12.09 -12.56 -19.78
C SER A 281 11.31 -13.79 -19.32
N ARG A 282 11.96 -14.95 -19.21
CA ARG A 282 11.36 -16.17 -18.68
C ARG A 282 11.00 -16.04 -17.21
N ALA A 283 11.91 -15.52 -16.39
CA ALA A 283 11.66 -15.30 -14.94
C ALA A 283 10.56 -14.27 -14.72
N PHE A 284 10.56 -13.19 -15.48
CA PHE A 284 9.53 -12.13 -15.39
C PHE A 284 8.16 -12.69 -15.78
N LYS A 285 8.05 -13.43 -16.90
CA LYS A 285 6.78 -14.04 -17.31
C LYS A 285 6.26 -15.02 -16.27
N LEU A 286 7.13 -15.82 -15.64
CA LEU A 286 6.74 -16.72 -14.55
C LEU A 286 6.20 -15.94 -13.33
N ALA A 287 6.83 -14.83 -12.99
CA ALA A 287 6.46 -14.04 -11.81
C ALA A 287 5.25 -13.12 -12.04
N ARG A 288 5.05 -12.61 -13.25
CA ARG A 288 4.03 -11.59 -13.58
C ARG A 288 2.93 -12.08 -14.53
N GLY A 289 3.01 -13.30 -15.04
CA GLY A 289 2.04 -13.89 -15.97
C GLY A 289 2.17 -13.41 -17.42
N VAL A 290 2.84 -12.28 -17.67
CA VAL A 290 3.00 -11.68 -18.99
C VAL A 290 4.48 -11.39 -19.29
N SER A 291 4.83 -11.24 -20.58
CA SER A 291 6.21 -10.89 -20.94
C SER A 291 6.55 -9.44 -20.56
N PRO A 292 7.84 -9.08 -20.35
CA PRO A 292 8.26 -7.72 -20.05
C PRO A 292 7.77 -6.68 -21.07
N ILE A 293 7.78 -7.04 -22.36
CA ILE A 293 7.31 -6.16 -23.45
C ILE A 293 5.81 -5.93 -23.35
N GLN A 294 5.03 -6.98 -23.11
CA GLN A 294 3.59 -6.85 -22.92
C GLN A 294 3.26 -5.99 -21.68
N TYR A 295 4.02 -6.20 -20.60
CA TYR A 295 3.88 -5.42 -19.38
C TYR A 295 4.12 -3.92 -19.65
N ARG A 296 5.25 -3.55 -20.29
CA ARG A 296 5.59 -2.18 -20.66
C ARG A 296 4.50 -1.52 -21.50
N ARG A 297 4.02 -2.20 -22.55
CA ARG A 297 2.95 -1.68 -23.41
C ARG A 297 1.66 -1.40 -22.63
N ALA A 298 1.28 -2.31 -21.74
CA ALA A 298 0.09 -2.14 -20.92
C ALA A 298 0.25 -0.99 -19.92
N ALA A 299 1.44 -0.78 -19.34
CA ALA A 299 1.74 0.34 -18.46
C ALA A 299 1.65 1.69 -19.19
N GLN A 300 2.25 1.79 -20.38
CA GLN A 300 2.19 2.99 -21.23
C GLN A 300 0.74 3.33 -21.64
N SER A 301 -0.07 2.32 -21.99
CA SER A 301 -1.49 2.53 -22.33
C SER A 301 -2.30 3.06 -21.13
N ARG A 302 -2.04 2.57 -19.92
CA ARG A 302 -2.69 3.08 -18.69
C ARG A 302 -2.34 4.54 -18.42
N SER A 303 -1.08 4.94 -18.58
CA SER A 303 -0.63 6.33 -18.43
C SER A 303 -1.33 7.26 -19.44
N PHE A 304 -1.56 6.80 -20.66
CA PHE A 304 -2.22 7.59 -21.72
C PHE A 304 -3.73 7.77 -21.44
N HIS A 305 -4.43 6.75 -20.97
CA HIS A 305 -5.85 6.84 -20.63
C HIS A 305 -6.12 7.66 -19.36
N GLY A 306 -5.22 7.60 -18.37
CA GLY A 306 -5.29 8.46 -17.18
C GLY A 306 -5.17 9.96 -17.52
N THR A 307 -4.52 10.29 -18.63
CA THR A 307 -4.37 11.68 -19.10
C THR A 307 -5.60 12.17 -19.90
N LEU A 308 -6.32 11.26 -20.56
CA LEU A 308 -7.51 11.61 -21.36
C LEU A 308 -8.80 11.70 -20.53
N SER A 309 -8.92 10.92 -19.45
CA SER A 309 -10.04 11.02 -18.50
C SER A 309 -10.01 12.31 -17.68
N ARG A 310 -8.94 13.10 -17.75
CA ARG A 310 -8.77 14.41 -17.09
C ARG A 310 -9.25 15.58 -17.95
N LYS A 311 -9.75 15.35 -19.16
CA LYS A 311 -10.21 16.42 -20.11
C LYS A 311 -11.70 16.35 -20.43
N ALA A 312 -12.48 15.52 -19.77
CA ALA A 312 -13.93 15.45 -19.93
C ALA A 312 -14.66 15.94 -18.67
#